data_6eab63eecd8ea53ab9eadc98771c9743
#
_entry.id   6eab63eecd8ea53ab9eadc98771c9743
#
_cell.length_a   1.000
_cell.length_b   1.000
_cell.length_c   1.000
_cell.angle_alpha   90.00
_cell.angle_beta   90.00
_cell.angle_gamma   90.00
#
_symmetry.space_group_name_H-M   'P 1'
#
loop_
_entity.id
_entity.type
_entity.pdbx_description
1 polymer ?
#
loop_
_entity_poly.entity_id
_entity_poly.type
_entity_poly.pdbx_seq_one_letter_code
_entity_poly.pdbx_strand_id
1 'polypeptide(L)'
;MTDLTVIILTKNEEKNIKKCIDSFRGCVRRFVIVDSFSTDKTESICKELNNELQKIGSRLDFYQNKWISYADQLNWGLQNTNITTTWSMRMDADEEIMEDLAQEIEKKLPKIDSPINGVVLRRRVYFMGRWIKHGGRYPELLLRIFRTGMATCEMKIMDEHMILSEGTTVEFKHDLIDNNQKDLEWWTAKHNWYSNREVLDHQMTLENAMDESLERDGTSSGQAKMKRVVKNSGYYRLPKFFRAHLYFFYRYYIKLGFLDGPEGKIFHFLQAYWYRFLVDAKMYECEKKGTKMKPQGDLKA
;
A
#
# COMPACT_ATOMS: atom_id res chain seq x y z
N MET A 1 -25.44 5.57 2.45
CA MET A 1 -24.57 4.74 1.59
C MET A 1 -23.99 5.61 0.49
N THR A 2 -22.70 5.65 0.38
CA THR A 2 -21.96 6.55 -0.52
C THR A 2 -21.83 5.92 -1.92
N ASP A 3 -21.87 6.75 -2.96
CA ASP A 3 -21.65 6.34 -4.35
C ASP A 3 -20.15 6.08 -4.61
N LEU A 4 -19.65 5.04 -3.94
CA LEU A 4 -18.24 4.65 -3.86
C LEU A 4 -18.09 3.16 -4.14
N THR A 5 -17.13 2.80 -4.99
CA THR A 5 -16.65 1.42 -5.17
C THR A 5 -15.29 1.26 -4.49
N VAL A 6 -15.17 0.25 -3.63
CA VAL A 6 -13.89 -0.13 -3.00
C VAL A 6 -13.29 -1.29 -3.78
N ILE A 7 -12.05 -1.11 -4.26
CA ILE A 7 -11.29 -2.13 -5.00
C ILE A 7 -10.25 -2.70 -4.06
N ILE A 8 -10.24 -4.02 -3.93
CA ILE A 8 -9.36 -4.76 -3.02
C ILE A 8 -8.65 -5.84 -3.83
N LEU A 9 -7.32 -5.85 -3.76
CA LEU A 9 -6.51 -6.92 -4.34
C LEU A 9 -6.31 -8.03 -3.31
N THR A 10 -6.44 -9.29 -3.75
CA THR A 10 -6.30 -10.44 -2.85
C THR A 10 -5.36 -11.51 -3.38
N LYS A 11 -4.62 -12.12 -2.46
CA LYS A 11 -3.88 -13.37 -2.62
C LYS A 11 -3.72 -14.03 -1.25
N ASN A 12 -4.51 -15.09 -0.99
CA ASN A 12 -4.51 -15.81 0.28
C ASN A 12 -4.77 -14.89 1.48
N GLU A 13 -5.92 -14.21 1.48
CA GLU A 13 -6.31 -13.21 2.48
C GLU A 13 -7.47 -13.67 3.40
N GLU A 14 -7.66 -14.99 3.57
CA GLU A 14 -8.73 -15.55 4.42
C GLU A 14 -8.75 -14.99 5.84
N LYS A 15 -7.58 -14.59 6.39
CA LYS A 15 -7.46 -14.03 7.73
C LYS A 15 -7.85 -12.55 7.84
N ASN A 16 -7.81 -11.83 6.71
CA ASN A 16 -7.93 -10.36 6.69
C ASN A 16 -9.21 -9.88 6.01
N ILE A 17 -9.57 -10.45 4.85
CA ILE A 17 -10.59 -9.89 3.94
C ILE A 17 -11.95 -9.61 4.60
N LYS A 18 -12.37 -10.47 5.54
CA LYS A 18 -13.65 -10.27 6.24
C LYS A 18 -13.65 -8.98 7.07
N LYS A 19 -12.60 -8.72 7.83
CA LYS A 19 -12.49 -7.51 8.65
C LYS A 19 -12.42 -6.25 7.79
N CYS A 20 -11.68 -6.32 6.68
CA CYS A 20 -11.61 -5.22 5.72
C CYS A 20 -13.00 -4.84 5.23
N ILE A 21 -13.77 -5.79 4.70
CA ILE A 21 -15.11 -5.54 4.16
C ILE A 21 -16.10 -5.11 5.25
N ASP A 22 -16.08 -5.77 6.42
CA ASP A 22 -16.96 -5.47 7.54
C ASP A 22 -16.76 -4.03 8.06
N SER A 23 -15.55 -3.48 7.97
CA SER A 23 -15.27 -2.10 8.38
C SER A 23 -16.02 -1.04 7.56
N PHE A 24 -16.49 -1.40 6.36
CA PHE A 24 -17.23 -0.52 5.45
C PHE A 24 -18.75 -0.76 5.48
N ARG A 25 -19.28 -1.66 6.31
CA ARG A 25 -20.71 -2.03 6.26
C ARG A 25 -21.62 -0.81 6.33
N GLY A 26 -22.52 -0.71 5.35
CA GLY A 26 -23.47 0.39 5.21
C GLY A 26 -22.89 1.68 4.62
N CYS A 27 -21.59 1.82 4.55
CA CYS A 27 -20.93 3.05 4.04
C CYS A 27 -20.85 3.07 2.50
N VAL A 28 -20.54 1.95 1.85
CA VAL A 28 -20.23 1.89 0.42
C VAL A 28 -21.22 1.04 -0.37
N ARG A 29 -21.39 1.41 -1.64
CA ARG A 29 -22.35 0.75 -2.55
C ARG A 29 -21.80 -0.55 -3.12
N ARG A 30 -20.50 -0.64 -3.38
CA ARG A 30 -19.90 -1.76 -4.12
C ARG A 30 -18.51 -2.09 -3.65
N PHE A 31 -18.21 -3.39 -3.59
CA PHE A 31 -16.84 -3.92 -3.49
C PHE A 31 -16.48 -4.62 -4.79
N VAL A 32 -15.24 -4.45 -5.22
CA VAL A 32 -14.62 -5.18 -6.31
C VAL A 32 -13.38 -5.88 -5.76
N ILE A 33 -13.42 -7.20 -5.77
CA ILE A 33 -12.27 -8.03 -5.40
C ILE A 33 -11.57 -8.47 -6.69
N VAL A 34 -10.25 -8.21 -6.76
CA VAL A 34 -9.41 -8.71 -7.85
C VAL A 34 -8.43 -9.71 -7.26
N ASP A 35 -8.78 -10.98 -7.39
CA ASP A 35 -8.04 -12.09 -6.79
C ASP A 35 -6.99 -12.66 -7.73
N SER A 36 -5.81 -12.95 -7.19
CA SER A 36 -4.68 -13.52 -7.92
C SER A 36 -4.65 -15.05 -7.82
N PHE A 37 -5.81 -15.71 -7.98
CA PHE A 37 -5.98 -17.16 -7.84
C PHE A 37 -5.56 -17.66 -6.45
N SER A 38 -6.23 -17.15 -5.40
CA SER A 38 -6.06 -17.63 -4.02
C SER A 38 -6.37 -19.12 -3.90
N THR A 39 -5.63 -19.80 -3.02
CA THR A 39 -5.75 -21.24 -2.77
C THR A 39 -6.31 -21.55 -1.38
N ASP A 40 -6.54 -20.52 -0.58
CA ASP A 40 -7.17 -20.57 0.74
C ASP A 40 -8.69 -20.31 0.65
N LYS A 41 -9.32 -19.95 1.76
CA LYS A 41 -10.77 -19.68 1.83
C LYS A 41 -11.18 -18.27 1.37
N THR A 42 -10.28 -17.48 0.79
CA THR A 42 -10.58 -16.09 0.37
C THR A 42 -11.82 -16.00 -0.50
N GLU A 43 -11.93 -16.84 -1.54
CA GLU A 43 -13.08 -16.82 -2.46
C GLU A 43 -14.40 -17.22 -1.76
N SER A 44 -14.40 -18.27 -0.93
CA SER A 44 -15.60 -18.70 -0.20
C SER A 44 -16.09 -17.63 0.77
N ILE A 45 -15.19 -16.98 1.50
CA ILE A 45 -15.50 -15.86 2.40
C ILE A 45 -16.13 -14.70 1.61
N CYS A 46 -15.58 -14.34 0.46
CA CYS A 46 -16.12 -13.26 -0.39
C CYS A 46 -17.56 -13.60 -0.88
N LYS A 47 -17.84 -14.86 -1.23
CA LYS A 47 -19.19 -15.30 -1.63
C LYS A 47 -20.19 -15.19 -0.47
N GLU A 48 -19.81 -15.59 0.73
CA GLU A 48 -20.66 -15.45 1.93
C GLU A 48 -20.92 -13.98 2.24
N LEU A 49 -19.87 -13.13 2.22
CA LEU A 49 -20.00 -11.69 2.44
C LEU A 49 -20.92 -11.02 1.42
N ASN A 50 -20.86 -11.42 0.14
CA ASN A 50 -21.76 -10.87 -0.87
C ASN A 50 -23.23 -11.13 -0.53
N ASN A 51 -23.57 -12.34 -0.04
CA ASN A 51 -24.93 -12.66 0.39
C ASN A 51 -25.41 -11.78 1.58
N GLU A 52 -24.50 -11.43 2.48
CA GLU A 52 -24.79 -10.52 3.59
C GLU A 52 -24.94 -9.07 3.13
N LEU A 53 -24.04 -8.61 2.25
CA LEU A 53 -24.03 -7.25 1.71
C LEU A 53 -25.28 -6.93 0.88
N GLN A 54 -25.77 -7.90 0.10
CA GLN A 54 -27.01 -7.74 -0.69
C GLN A 54 -28.23 -7.43 0.19
N LYS A 55 -28.31 -7.97 1.40
CA LYS A 55 -29.39 -7.70 2.35
C LYS A 55 -29.46 -6.24 2.81
N ILE A 56 -28.33 -5.53 2.73
CA ILE A 56 -28.21 -4.12 3.10
C ILE A 56 -28.06 -3.19 1.90
N GLY A 57 -28.27 -3.69 0.66
CA GLY A 57 -28.21 -2.90 -0.57
C GLY A 57 -26.82 -2.63 -1.12
N SER A 58 -25.78 -3.30 -0.58
CA SER A 58 -24.41 -3.32 -1.14
C SER A 58 -24.20 -4.58 -1.95
N ARG A 59 -23.13 -4.61 -2.76
CA ARG A 59 -22.73 -5.82 -3.49
C ARG A 59 -21.21 -6.00 -3.48
N LEU A 60 -20.77 -7.24 -3.67
CA LEU A 60 -19.39 -7.62 -3.86
C LEU A 60 -19.28 -8.41 -5.17
N ASP A 61 -18.47 -7.91 -6.09
CA ASP A 61 -18.13 -8.60 -7.33
C ASP A 61 -16.72 -9.18 -7.21
N PHE A 62 -16.57 -10.47 -7.51
CA PHE A 62 -15.30 -11.20 -7.38
C PHE A 62 -14.78 -11.53 -8.78
N TYR A 63 -13.56 -11.05 -9.07
CA TYR A 63 -12.85 -11.27 -10.34
C TYR A 63 -11.53 -11.97 -10.08
N GLN A 64 -11.10 -12.79 -11.02
CA GLN A 64 -9.78 -13.40 -10.99
C GLN A 64 -8.92 -12.88 -12.13
N ASN A 65 -7.70 -12.45 -11.81
CA ASN A 65 -6.73 -12.02 -12.81
C ASN A 65 -5.33 -12.50 -12.42
N LYS A 66 -4.54 -12.91 -13.42
CA LYS A 66 -3.18 -13.40 -13.19
C LYS A 66 -2.30 -12.26 -12.70
N TRP A 67 -1.60 -12.52 -11.61
CA TRP A 67 -0.66 -11.56 -11.05
C TRP A 67 0.54 -11.30 -11.98
N ILE A 68 0.85 -10.04 -12.19
CA ILE A 68 2.08 -9.55 -12.83
C ILE A 68 2.80 -8.63 -11.86
N SER A 69 2.13 -7.56 -11.43
CA SER A 69 2.59 -6.63 -10.40
C SER A 69 1.39 -6.04 -9.65
N TYR A 70 1.65 -5.33 -8.56
CA TYR A 70 0.58 -4.64 -7.83
C TYR A 70 -0.12 -3.61 -8.71
N ALA A 71 0.66 -2.81 -9.43
CA ALA A 71 0.14 -1.78 -10.31
C ALA A 71 -0.68 -2.36 -11.48
N ASP A 72 -0.20 -3.43 -12.12
CA ASP A 72 -0.95 -4.12 -13.17
C ASP A 72 -2.29 -4.63 -12.65
N GLN A 73 -2.29 -5.30 -11.50
CA GLN A 73 -3.48 -5.89 -10.90
C GLN A 73 -4.53 -4.82 -10.57
N LEU A 74 -4.08 -3.72 -9.96
CA LEU A 74 -4.99 -2.62 -9.61
C LEU A 74 -5.51 -1.89 -10.85
N ASN A 75 -4.65 -1.57 -11.81
CA ASN A 75 -5.05 -0.92 -13.05
C ASN A 75 -5.99 -1.82 -13.88
N TRP A 76 -5.73 -3.12 -13.90
CA TRP A 76 -6.66 -4.08 -14.51
C TRP A 76 -8.04 -4.02 -13.85
N GLY A 77 -8.09 -4.01 -12.51
CA GLY A 77 -9.34 -3.88 -11.76
C GLY A 77 -10.10 -2.60 -12.08
N LEU A 78 -9.40 -1.46 -12.13
CA LEU A 78 -9.98 -0.16 -12.47
C LEU A 78 -10.58 -0.13 -13.89
N GLN A 79 -9.97 -0.84 -14.84
CA GLN A 79 -10.34 -0.79 -16.27
C GLN A 79 -11.37 -1.86 -16.65
N ASN A 80 -11.35 -3.04 -16.03
CA ASN A 80 -12.07 -4.22 -16.52
C ASN A 80 -13.28 -4.63 -15.66
N THR A 81 -13.56 -3.93 -14.55
CA THR A 81 -14.65 -4.32 -13.65
C THR A 81 -15.89 -3.43 -13.74
N ASN A 82 -15.98 -2.61 -14.77
CA ASN A 82 -17.12 -1.73 -15.07
C ASN A 82 -17.60 -0.94 -13.84
N ILE A 83 -16.72 -0.06 -13.33
CA ILE A 83 -17.05 0.80 -12.18
C ILE A 83 -17.89 1.98 -12.65
N THR A 84 -19.12 2.07 -12.12
CA THR A 84 -20.10 3.11 -12.48
C THR A 84 -20.36 4.12 -11.36
N THR A 85 -19.77 3.93 -10.18
CA THR A 85 -19.87 4.88 -9.07
C THR A 85 -19.04 6.12 -9.35
N THR A 86 -19.43 7.26 -8.78
CA THR A 86 -18.71 8.54 -8.90
C THR A 86 -17.29 8.46 -8.36
N TRP A 87 -17.11 7.67 -7.28
CA TRP A 87 -15.85 7.55 -6.58
C TRP A 87 -15.35 6.10 -6.56
N SER A 88 -14.05 5.95 -6.62
CA SER A 88 -13.32 4.68 -6.43
C SER A 88 -12.35 4.82 -5.28
N MET A 89 -12.16 3.73 -4.53
CA MET A 89 -11.20 3.67 -3.43
C MET A 89 -10.32 2.43 -3.56
N ARG A 90 -9.00 2.62 -3.45
CA ARG A 90 -8.04 1.53 -3.30
C ARG A 90 -7.92 1.15 -1.84
N MET A 91 -8.07 -0.15 -1.54
CA MET A 91 -7.78 -0.71 -0.22
C MET A 91 -6.94 -1.97 -0.35
N ASP A 92 -6.09 -2.22 0.62
CA ASP A 92 -5.40 -3.49 0.76
C ASP A 92 -6.25 -4.42 1.66
N ALA A 93 -6.21 -5.74 1.44
CA ALA A 93 -7.08 -6.69 2.15
C ALA A 93 -6.86 -6.74 3.67
N ASP A 94 -5.70 -6.29 4.13
CA ASP A 94 -5.29 -6.17 5.54
C ASP A 94 -5.52 -4.77 6.13
N GLU A 95 -6.24 -3.90 5.40
CA GLU A 95 -6.62 -2.57 5.87
C GLU A 95 -8.09 -2.53 6.31
N GLU A 96 -8.36 -1.69 7.31
CA GLU A 96 -9.70 -1.44 7.87
C GLU A 96 -9.92 0.07 7.97
N ILE A 97 -11.14 0.57 7.75
CA ILE A 97 -11.48 1.94 8.09
C ILE A 97 -12.05 2.00 9.50
N MET A 98 -11.76 3.10 10.19
CA MET A 98 -12.38 3.38 11.49
C MET A 98 -13.80 3.93 11.28
N GLU A 99 -14.67 3.77 12.28
CA GLU A 99 -16.06 4.25 12.21
C GLU A 99 -16.15 5.76 11.94
N ASP A 100 -15.27 6.54 12.53
CA ASP A 100 -15.18 7.99 12.30
C ASP A 100 -14.77 8.33 10.86
N LEU A 101 -13.91 7.52 10.21
CA LEU A 101 -13.60 7.67 8.80
C LEU A 101 -14.78 7.28 7.91
N ALA A 102 -15.52 6.22 8.25
CA ALA A 102 -16.73 5.85 7.51
C ALA A 102 -17.77 6.99 7.53
N GLN A 103 -18.00 7.58 8.69
CA GLN A 103 -18.89 8.74 8.85
C GLN A 103 -18.38 9.97 8.09
N GLU A 104 -17.06 10.22 8.08
CA GLU A 104 -16.48 11.32 7.33
C GLU A 104 -16.65 11.13 5.81
N ILE A 105 -16.47 9.90 5.32
CA ILE A 105 -16.70 9.53 3.91
C ILE A 105 -18.17 9.78 3.55
N GLU A 106 -19.12 9.26 4.31
CA GLU A 106 -20.55 9.43 4.04
C GLU A 106 -20.98 10.89 4.03
N LYS A 107 -20.45 11.70 4.95
CA LYS A 107 -20.85 13.10 5.13
C LYS A 107 -20.20 14.05 4.14
N LYS A 108 -18.93 13.83 3.82
CA LYS A 108 -18.12 14.77 3.03
C LYS A 108 -17.97 14.40 1.56
N LEU A 109 -17.76 13.11 1.25
CA LEU A 109 -17.46 12.69 -0.12
C LEU A 109 -18.51 13.12 -1.15
N PRO A 110 -19.83 13.04 -0.87
CA PRO A 110 -20.86 13.51 -1.80
C PRO A 110 -20.88 15.03 -2.04
N LYS A 111 -20.17 15.80 -1.20
CA LYS A 111 -20.13 17.29 -1.25
C LYS A 111 -18.85 17.83 -1.85
N ILE A 112 -17.97 16.96 -2.32
CA ILE A 112 -16.71 17.37 -2.93
C ILE A 112 -16.97 17.73 -4.39
N ASP A 113 -16.68 18.98 -4.71
CA ASP A 113 -16.81 19.51 -6.08
C ASP A 113 -15.46 19.60 -6.80
N SER A 114 -15.52 19.80 -8.13
CA SER A 114 -14.35 20.12 -8.95
C SER A 114 -13.66 21.41 -8.42
N PRO A 115 -12.32 21.49 -8.44
CA PRO A 115 -11.38 20.60 -9.12
C PRO A 115 -10.81 19.47 -8.23
N ILE A 116 -11.47 19.10 -7.13
CA ILE A 116 -10.97 18.05 -6.23
C ILE A 116 -11.34 16.69 -6.81
N ASN A 117 -10.33 15.93 -7.24
CA ASN A 117 -10.47 14.59 -7.82
C ASN A 117 -9.89 13.48 -6.93
N GLY A 118 -9.29 13.84 -5.79
CA GLY A 118 -8.71 12.86 -4.90
C GLY A 118 -8.84 13.21 -3.43
N VAL A 119 -8.88 12.16 -2.58
CA VAL A 119 -8.87 12.28 -1.13
C VAL A 119 -7.68 11.52 -0.58
N VAL A 120 -6.87 12.22 0.20
CA VAL A 120 -5.73 11.67 0.92
C VAL A 120 -6.19 11.24 2.30
N LEU A 121 -5.89 9.99 2.67
CA LEU A 121 -6.19 9.42 3.97
C LEU A 121 -4.91 9.24 4.78
N ARG A 122 -5.05 9.23 6.11
CA ARG A 122 -3.99 8.94 7.07
C ARG A 122 -4.01 7.47 7.41
N ARG A 123 -2.85 6.80 7.36
CA ARG A 123 -2.73 5.38 7.69
C ARG A 123 -2.02 5.18 9.03
N ARG A 124 -2.63 4.38 9.90
CA ARG A 124 -2.00 3.79 11.09
C ARG A 124 -1.49 2.40 10.75
N VAL A 125 -0.27 2.11 11.13
CA VAL A 125 0.30 0.76 10.99
C VAL A 125 0.27 0.06 12.33
N TYR A 126 -0.37 -1.11 12.38
CA TYR A 126 -0.34 -1.99 13.54
C TYR A 126 0.66 -3.11 13.31
N PHE A 127 1.38 -3.45 14.35
CA PHE A 127 2.32 -4.56 14.33
C PHE A 127 2.22 -5.33 15.65
N MET A 128 1.95 -6.64 15.56
CA MET A 128 1.71 -7.50 16.72
C MET A 128 0.63 -6.94 17.65
N GLY A 129 -0.46 -6.38 17.07
CA GLY A 129 -1.59 -5.81 17.81
C GLY A 129 -1.35 -4.40 18.37
N ARG A 130 -0.18 -3.79 18.17
CA ARG A 130 0.14 -2.46 18.67
C ARG A 130 0.23 -1.43 17.53
N TRP A 131 -0.36 -0.26 17.73
CA TRP A 131 -0.17 0.88 16.84
C TRP A 131 1.26 1.42 16.92
N ILE A 132 2.01 1.37 15.82
CA ILE A 132 3.34 1.96 15.68
C ILE A 132 3.19 3.43 15.31
N LYS A 133 3.16 4.28 16.33
CA LYS A 133 2.87 5.70 16.22
C LYS A 133 4.11 6.54 15.92
N HIS A 134 5.21 6.18 16.52
CA HIS A 134 6.47 6.95 16.48
C HIS A 134 7.41 6.45 15.38
N GLY A 135 8.66 6.87 15.41
CA GLY A 135 9.65 6.47 14.41
C GLY A 135 9.39 7.02 13.01
N GLY A 136 8.58 8.10 12.88
CA GLY A 136 8.22 8.68 11.59
C GLY A 136 7.28 7.81 10.75
N ARG A 137 6.48 6.94 11.40
CA ARG A 137 5.48 6.10 10.74
C ARG A 137 4.12 6.75 10.61
N TYR A 138 3.75 7.57 11.57
CA TYR A 138 2.45 8.25 11.57
C TYR A 138 2.63 9.78 11.55
N PRO A 139 1.77 10.52 10.82
CA PRO A 139 0.83 10.01 9.82
C PRO A 139 1.52 9.59 8.52
N GLU A 140 1.02 8.51 7.91
CA GLU A 140 1.37 8.17 6.53
C GLU A 140 0.22 8.59 5.62
N LEU A 141 0.48 9.55 4.72
CA LEU A 141 -0.51 10.18 3.86
C LEU A 141 -0.56 9.45 2.51
N LEU A 142 -1.72 8.87 2.18
CA LEU A 142 -1.92 8.09 0.97
C LEU A 142 -3.14 8.59 0.19
N LEU A 143 -3.01 8.81 -1.11
CA LEU A 143 -4.15 9.00 -1.99
C LEU A 143 -4.90 7.67 -2.10
N ARG A 144 -6.09 7.60 -1.53
CA ARG A 144 -6.87 6.35 -1.45
C ARG A 144 -8.22 6.43 -2.16
N ILE A 145 -8.89 7.59 -2.14
CA ILE A 145 -10.17 7.78 -2.81
C ILE A 145 -9.95 8.76 -3.95
N PHE A 146 -10.55 8.49 -5.08
CA PHE A 146 -10.42 9.31 -6.29
C PHE A 146 -11.68 9.21 -7.15
N ARG A 147 -11.94 10.25 -7.95
CA ARG A 147 -13.03 10.18 -8.94
C ARG A 147 -12.74 9.07 -9.92
N THR A 148 -13.75 8.26 -10.19
CA THR A 148 -13.63 7.11 -11.10
C THR A 148 -13.13 7.56 -12.47
N GLY A 149 -12.09 6.88 -12.97
CA GLY A 149 -11.42 7.23 -14.21
C GLY A 149 -10.35 8.33 -14.12
N MET A 150 -10.20 9.01 -12.95
CA MET A 150 -9.27 10.13 -12.78
C MET A 150 -7.96 9.74 -12.09
N ALA A 151 -7.73 8.46 -11.81
CA ALA A 151 -6.48 8.01 -11.22
C ALA A 151 -6.04 6.67 -11.78
N THR A 152 -4.72 6.47 -11.79
CA THR A 152 -4.05 5.22 -12.14
C THR A 152 -3.01 4.88 -11.08
N CYS A 153 -2.66 3.61 -10.96
CA CYS A 153 -1.53 3.18 -10.15
C CYS A 153 -0.25 3.30 -10.97
N GLU A 154 0.76 3.94 -10.40
CA GLU A 154 2.06 4.14 -11.03
C GLU A 154 2.74 2.80 -11.29
N MET A 155 3.23 2.60 -12.52
CA MET A 155 3.91 1.36 -12.94
C MET A 155 5.34 1.33 -12.39
N LYS A 156 5.48 1.04 -11.11
CA LYS A 156 6.76 0.84 -10.41
C LYS A 156 6.87 -0.54 -9.81
N ILE A 157 8.09 -0.97 -9.56
CA ILE A 157 8.37 -2.25 -8.92
C ILE A 157 8.12 -2.17 -7.41
N MET A 158 8.43 -1.01 -6.82
CA MET A 158 8.26 -0.74 -5.38
C MET A 158 7.72 0.66 -5.14
N ASP A 159 7.02 0.82 -4.00
CA ASP A 159 6.44 2.11 -3.56
C ASP A 159 5.46 2.70 -4.61
N GLU A 160 4.60 1.85 -5.17
CA GLU A 160 3.58 2.23 -6.15
C GLU A 160 2.54 3.17 -5.52
N HIS A 161 2.32 4.33 -6.13
CA HIS A 161 1.36 5.33 -5.67
C HIS A 161 0.21 5.49 -6.67
N MET A 162 -0.95 5.90 -6.15
CA MET A 162 -2.01 6.42 -7.01
C MET A 162 -1.62 7.80 -7.52
N ILE A 163 -1.83 8.03 -8.80
CA ILE A 163 -1.54 9.30 -9.47
C ILE A 163 -2.83 9.79 -10.13
N LEU A 164 -3.20 11.03 -9.83
CA LEU A 164 -4.30 11.69 -10.52
C LEU A 164 -3.87 12.15 -11.91
N SER A 165 -4.74 11.96 -12.89
CA SER A 165 -4.55 12.51 -14.24
C SER A 165 -4.70 14.03 -14.23
N GLU A 166 -5.62 14.56 -13.41
CA GLU A 166 -5.88 15.99 -13.28
C GLU A 166 -6.56 16.33 -11.95
N GLY A 167 -6.64 17.63 -11.64
CA GLY A 167 -7.29 18.13 -10.42
C GLY A 167 -6.38 18.14 -9.21
N THR A 168 -7.00 18.34 -8.04
CA THR A 168 -6.31 18.47 -6.76
C THR A 168 -6.82 17.45 -5.75
N THR A 169 -6.18 17.40 -4.58
CA THR A 169 -6.56 16.51 -3.47
C THR A 169 -7.00 17.29 -2.25
N VAL A 170 -7.86 16.68 -1.45
CA VAL A 170 -8.19 17.10 -0.08
C VAL A 170 -7.77 16.00 0.91
N GLU A 171 -7.40 16.39 2.11
CA GLU A 171 -7.07 15.44 3.19
C GLU A 171 -8.27 15.27 4.11
N PHE A 172 -8.64 14.00 4.40
CA PHE A 172 -9.59 13.68 5.47
C PHE A 172 -8.86 13.54 6.80
N LYS A 173 -9.59 13.77 7.89
CA LYS A 173 -8.99 13.87 9.24
C LYS A 173 -8.83 12.52 9.92
N HIS A 174 -9.73 11.58 9.60
CA HIS A 174 -9.77 10.29 10.27
C HIS A 174 -8.93 9.25 9.53
N ASP A 175 -8.59 8.16 10.24
CA ASP A 175 -7.55 7.25 9.82
C ASP A 175 -8.10 5.94 9.26
N LEU A 176 -7.37 5.34 8.36
CA LEU A 176 -7.44 3.92 8.06
C LEU A 176 -6.36 3.16 8.85
N ILE A 177 -6.57 1.88 9.08
CA ILE A 177 -5.68 1.00 9.82
C ILE A 177 -5.12 -0.05 8.88
N ASP A 178 -3.81 -0.24 8.90
CA ASP A 178 -3.09 -1.37 8.32
C ASP A 178 -2.79 -2.34 9.46
N ASN A 179 -3.49 -3.49 9.51
CA ASN A 179 -3.48 -4.42 10.63
C ASN A 179 -3.48 -5.87 10.15
N ASN A 180 -2.38 -6.29 9.55
CA ASN A 180 -2.24 -7.65 9.04
C ASN A 180 -2.30 -8.69 10.16
N GLN A 181 -3.16 -9.72 10.01
CA GLN A 181 -3.37 -10.78 10.99
C GLN A 181 -2.45 -11.99 10.80
N LYS A 182 -1.56 -11.94 9.81
CA LYS A 182 -0.57 -13.00 9.57
C LYS A 182 0.59 -12.86 10.57
N ASP A 183 1.33 -13.95 10.77
CA ASP A 183 2.39 -14.03 11.76
C ASP A 183 3.72 -13.38 11.33
N LEU A 184 4.71 -13.45 12.24
CA LEU A 184 6.02 -12.87 12.00
C LEU A 184 6.81 -13.64 10.94
N GLU A 185 6.60 -14.95 10.80
CA GLU A 185 7.23 -15.76 9.75
C GLU A 185 6.81 -15.25 8.37
N TRP A 186 5.51 -15.10 8.15
CA TRP A 186 5.00 -14.52 6.91
C TRP A 186 5.51 -13.09 6.69
N TRP A 187 5.54 -12.25 7.74
CA TRP A 187 6.02 -10.88 7.64
C TRP A 187 7.48 -10.82 7.20
N THR A 188 8.35 -11.64 7.79
CA THR A 188 9.77 -11.70 7.42
C THR A 188 9.99 -12.26 6.01
N ALA A 189 9.23 -13.28 5.61
CA ALA A 189 9.26 -13.82 4.26
C ALA A 189 8.86 -12.77 3.22
N LYS A 190 7.77 -12.02 3.49
CA LYS A 190 7.31 -10.90 2.64
C LYS A 190 8.36 -9.81 2.51
N HIS A 191 9.01 -9.41 3.61
CA HIS A 191 10.06 -8.39 3.57
C HIS A 191 11.35 -8.89 2.91
N ASN A 192 11.68 -10.16 3.04
CA ASN A 192 12.77 -10.76 2.26
C ASN A 192 12.47 -10.72 0.76
N TRP A 193 11.23 -11.01 0.35
CA TRP A 193 10.80 -10.87 -1.05
C TRP A 193 10.83 -9.39 -1.51
N TYR A 194 10.32 -8.46 -0.69
CA TYR A 194 10.38 -7.02 -0.98
C TYR A 194 11.81 -6.51 -1.15
N SER A 195 12.77 -7.03 -0.37
CA SER A 195 14.17 -6.60 -0.50
C SER A 195 14.78 -6.95 -1.87
N ASN A 196 14.35 -8.05 -2.51
CA ASN A 196 14.77 -8.37 -3.89
C ASN A 196 14.20 -7.36 -4.89
N ARG A 197 12.92 -7.00 -4.71
CA ARG A 197 12.26 -6.00 -5.57
C ARG A 197 12.89 -4.61 -5.40
N GLU A 198 13.26 -4.23 -4.19
CA GLU A 198 13.93 -2.95 -3.93
C GLU A 198 15.32 -2.89 -4.56
N VAL A 199 16.08 -4.00 -4.56
CA VAL A 199 17.37 -4.08 -5.28
C VAL A 199 17.15 -3.94 -6.79
N LEU A 200 16.17 -4.64 -7.34
CA LEU A 200 15.83 -4.56 -8.77
C LEU A 200 15.41 -3.13 -9.16
N ASP A 201 14.51 -2.51 -8.39
CA ASP A 201 14.05 -1.12 -8.60
C ASP A 201 15.22 -0.13 -8.60
N HIS A 202 16.15 -0.29 -7.65
CA HIS A 202 17.36 0.54 -7.59
C HIS A 202 18.27 0.34 -8.80
N GLN A 203 18.50 -0.90 -9.26
CA GLN A 203 19.30 -1.19 -10.43
C GLN A 203 18.70 -0.59 -11.70
N MET A 204 17.39 -0.73 -11.89
CA MET A 204 16.67 -0.12 -13.02
C MET A 204 16.68 1.40 -12.99
N THR A 205 16.56 2.00 -11.80
CA THR A 205 16.64 3.47 -11.63
C THR A 205 18.01 4.00 -12.04
N LEU A 206 19.10 3.28 -11.70
CA LEU A 206 20.45 3.67 -12.12
C LEU A 206 20.65 3.55 -13.65
N GLU A 207 20.06 2.54 -14.28
CA GLU A 207 20.12 2.35 -15.73
C GLU A 207 19.32 3.44 -16.46
N ASN A 208 18.11 3.75 -15.99
CA ASN A 208 17.26 4.79 -16.57
C ASN A 208 17.80 6.21 -16.35
N ALA A 209 18.58 6.44 -15.27
CA ALA A 209 19.24 7.73 -15.05
C ALA A 209 20.40 7.97 -16.03
N MET A 210 20.87 6.91 -16.72
CA MET A 210 21.80 7.01 -17.85
C MET A 210 21.07 7.32 -19.18
N ASP A 211 19.75 7.11 -19.23
CA ASP A 211 18.90 7.35 -20.39
C ASP A 211 17.95 8.53 -20.03
N GLU A 212 18.41 9.76 -20.27
CA GLU A 212 17.69 10.99 -19.92
C GLU A 212 16.40 11.16 -20.75
N SER A 213 15.38 10.41 -20.47
CA SER A 213 14.02 10.79 -20.90
C SER A 213 12.95 9.93 -20.26
N LEU A 214 12.07 10.50 -19.45
CA LEU A 214 10.72 10.05 -19.07
C LEU A 214 10.46 10.09 -17.56
N GLU A 215 10.42 11.28 -16.97
CA GLU A 215 9.61 11.49 -15.77
C GLU A 215 8.34 12.26 -16.13
N ARG A 216 7.21 11.55 -16.21
CA ARG A 216 5.90 12.18 -16.14
C ARG A 216 5.59 12.46 -14.68
N ASP A 217 5.61 13.71 -14.33
CA ASP A 217 5.32 14.21 -12.98
C ASP A 217 3.80 14.21 -12.73
N GLY A 218 3.25 13.05 -12.35
CA GLY A 218 1.87 12.95 -11.90
C GLY A 218 1.68 13.51 -10.49
N THR A 219 0.47 13.95 -10.14
CA THR A 219 0.12 14.53 -8.83
C THR A 219 0.01 13.42 -7.78
N SER A 220 1.12 13.02 -7.17
CA SER A 220 1.16 12.18 -5.96
C SER A 220 1.15 13.05 -4.70
N SER A 221 0.90 12.47 -3.52
CA SER A 221 0.95 13.24 -2.26
C SER A 221 2.33 13.89 -2.09
N GLY A 222 2.38 15.14 -1.61
CA GLY A 222 3.65 15.87 -1.39
C GLY A 222 4.62 15.11 -0.47
N GLN A 223 4.08 14.33 0.49
CA GLN A 223 4.87 13.48 1.37
C GLN A 223 5.57 12.34 0.61
N ALA A 224 4.90 11.72 -0.38
CA ALA A 224 5.48 10.66 -1.20
C ALA A 224 6.62 11.18 -2.07
N LYS A 225 6.45 12.36 -2.69
CA LYS A 225 7.50 13.03 -3.47
C LYS A 225 8.73 13.32 -2.61
N MET A 226 8.55 13.90 -1.43
CA MET A 226 9.65 14.24 -0.51
C MET A 226 10.39 12.99 -0.01
N LYS A 227 9.68 11.92 0.36
CA LYS A 227 10.31 10.64 0.75
C LYS A 227 11.17 10.06 -0.37
N ARG A 228 10.70 10.15 -1.62
CA ARG A 228 11.42 9.67 -2.82
C ARG A 228 12.72 10.46 -3.06
N VAL A 229 12.66 11.79 -3.02
CA VAL A 229 13.84 12.65 -3.16
C VAL A 229 14.88 12.34 -2.09
N VAL A 230 14.47 12.25 -0.81
CA VAL A 230 15.38 11.91 0.30
C VAL A 230 15.98 10.51 0.14
N LYS A 231 15.19 9.52 -0.31
CA LYS A 231 15.69 8.16 -0.58
C LYS A 231 16.75 8.17 -1.68
N ASN A 232 16.48 8.79 -2.81
CA ASN A 232 17.36 8.71 -3.98
C ASN A 232 18.59 9.63 -3.88
N SER A 233 18.43 10.85 -3.39
CA SER A 233 19.52 11.84 -3.33
C SER A 233 20.35 11.80 -2.05
N GLY A 234 19.81 11.29 -0.96
CA GLY A 234 20.48 11.26 0.35
C GLY A 234 20.90 9.87 0.81
N TYR A 235 19.89 8.97 0.99
CA TYR A 235 20.13 7.68 1.61
C TYR A 235 21.08 6.78 0.82
N TYR A 236 20.91 6.66 -0.50
CA TYR A 236 21.74 5.78 -1.34
C TYR A 236 23.16 6.29 -1.58
N ARG A 237 23.45 7.57 -1.25
CA ARG A 237 24.83 8.11 -1.29
C ARG A 237 25.67 7.72 -0.08
N LEU A 238 25.02 7.30 1.02
CA LEU A 238 25.74 6.85 2.21
C LEU A 238 26.35 5.45 1.98
N PRO A 239 27.47 5.13 2.65
CA PRO A 239 28.08 3.81 2.55
C PRO A 239 27.11 2.70 2.91
N LYS A 240 27.09 1.62 2.09
CA LYS A 240 26.33 0.42 2.36
C LYS A 240 26.60 -0.08 3.78
N PHE A 241 25.62 -0.77 4.35
CA PHE A 241 25.61 -1.27 5.72
C PHE A 241 25.56 -0.16 6.79
N PHE A 242 26.42 0.86 6.68
CA PHE A 242 26.44 1.98 7.64
C PHE A 242 25.13 2.79 7.60
N ARG A 243 24.57 3.01 6.42
CA ARG A 243 23.29 3.73 6.25
C ARG A 243 22.11 3.05 6.95
N ALA A 244 22.12 1.72 7.09
CA ALA A 244 21.09 0.99 7.82
C ALA A 244 21.14 1.30 9.33
N HIS A 245 22.34 1.42 9.92
CA HIS A 245 22.51 1.82 11.31
C HIS A 245 22.04 3.25 11.56
N LEU A 246 22.43 4.19 10.67
CA LEU A 246 21.98 5.58 10.77
C LEU A 246 20.48 5.73 10.66
N TYR A 247 19.85 4.98 9.74
CA TYR A 247 18.42 5.02 9.56
C TYR A 247 17.66 4.45 10.76
N PHE A 248 18.14 3.34 11.33
CA PHE A 248 17.60 2.79 12.58
C PHE A 248 17.75 3.78 13.73
N PHE A 249 18.96 4.34 13.93
CA PHE A 249 19.22 5.34 14.97
C PHE A 249 18.26 6.54 14.85
N TYR A 250 18.15 7.09 13.64
CA TYR A 250 17.22 8.18 13.37
C TYR A 250 15.78 7.82 13.73
N ARG A 251 15.29 6.66 13.28
CA ARG A 251 13.90 6.27 13.52
C ARG A 251 13.63 5.90 14.98
N TYR A 252 14.51 5.12 15.57
CA TYR A 252 14.28 4.59 16.91
C TYR A 252 14.54 5.63 18.01
N TYR A 253 15.63 6.39 17.91
CA TYR A 253 15.99 7.38 18.92
C TYR A 253 15.51 8.80 18.58
N ILE A 254 15.85 9.34 17.41
CA ILE A 254 15.52 10.74 17.08
C ILE A 254 14.03 10.93 16.85
N LYS A 255 13.36 9.97 16.18
CA LYS A 255 11.92 9.98 15.94
C LYS A 255 11.14 9.24 17.02
N LEU A 256 11.77 8.95 18.18
CA LEU A 256 11.15 8.40 19.39
C LEU A 256 10.46 7.06 19.20
N GLY A 257 10.92 6.21 18.26
CA GLY A 257 10.35 4.88 18.02
C GLY A 257 10.37 3.96 19.24
N PHE A 258 11.25 4.22 20.23
CA PHE A 258 11.32 3.47 21.49
C PHE A 258 10.06 3.65 22.37
N LEU A 259 9.26 4.69 22.13
CA LEU A 259 8.01 4.92 22.86
C LEU A 259 6.89 3.93 22.46
N ASP A 260 7.05 3.22 21.35
CA ASP A 260 6.07 2.22 20.90
C ASP A 260 6.22 0.86 21.61
N GLY A 261 7.02 0.79 22.68
CA GLY A 261 7.15 -0.40 23.53
C GLY A 261 7.92 -1.57 22.89
N PRO A 262 7.75 -2.80 23.39
CA PRO A 262 8.45 -3.98 22.87
C PRO A 262 8.16 -4.25 21.39
N GLU A 263 6.90 -4.14 20.97
CA GLU A 263 6.47 -4.34 19.60
C GLU A 263 7.10 -3.28 18.68
N GLY A 264 7.17 -2.02 19.15
CA GLY A 264 7.86 -0.93 18.45
C GLY A 264 9.35 -1.19 18.30
N LYS A 265 10.01 -1.72 19.34
CA LYS A 265 11.42 -2.12 19.27
C LYS A 265 11.65 -3.19 18.20
N ILE A 266 10.82 -4.23 18.19
CA ILE A 266 10.90 -5.32 17.20
C ILE A 266 10.65 -4.76 15.79
N PHE A 267 9.58 -3.99 15.62
CA PHE A 267 9.22 -3.39 14.34
C PHE A 267 10.34 -2.51 13.77
N HIS A 268 10.88 -1.58 14.57
CA HIS A 268 11.93 -0.69 14.11
C HIS A 268 13.24 -1.42 13.84
N PHE A 269 13.57 -2.46 14.63
CA PHE A 269 14.73 -3.28 14.34
C PHE A 269 14.55 -4.02 13.01
N LEU A 270 13.43 -4.70 12.82
CA LEU A 270 13.18 -5.48 11.61
C LEU A 270 13.04 -4.60 10.36
N GLN A 271 12.25 -3.53 10.44
CA GLN A 271 11.91 -2.71 9.28
C GLN A 271 12.95 -1.62 8.97
N ALA A 272 13.55 -0.98 9.99
CA ALA A 272 14.49 0.13 9.78
C ALA A 272 15.96 -0.32 9.77
N TYR A 273 16.30 -1.45 10.41
CA TYR A 273 17.66 -1.97 10.41
C TYR A 273 17.80 -3.22 9.54
N TRP A 274 17.21 -4.36 9.96
CA TRP A 274 17.38 -5.65 9.29
C TRP A 274 17.01 -5.60 7.80
N TYR A 275 15.84 -5.08 7.47
CA TYR A 275 15.39 -4.97 6.08
C TYR A 275 16.36 -4.11 5.24
N ARG A 276 16.80 -2.96 5.76
CA ARG A 276 17.71 -2.06 5.06
C ARG A 276 19.10 -2.66 4.88
N PHE A 277 19.59 -3.35 5.91
CA PHE A 277 20.84 -4.09 5.85
C PHE A 277 20.79 -5.24 4.84
N LEU A 278 19.65 -5.97 4.80
CA LEU A 278 19.43 -7.05 3.84
C LEU A 278 19.42 -6.56 2.39
N VAL A 279 18.79 -5.41 2.11
CA VAL A 279 18.84 -4.75 0.79
C VAL A 279 20.29 -4.46 0.40
N ASP A 280 21.08 -3.88 1.31
CA ASP A 280 22.50 -3.59 1.08
C ASP A 280 23.33 -4.87 0.83
N ALA A 281 23.07 -5.92 1.60
CA ALA A 281 23.76 -7.20 1.45
C ALA A 281 23.49 -7.85 0.08
N LYS A 282 22.23 -7.80 -0.38
CA LYS A 282 21.84 -8.30 -1.71
C LYS A 282 22.43 -7.45 -2.84
N MET A 283 22.47 -6.13 -2.69
CA MET A 283 23.18 -5.26 -3.64
C MET A 283 24.66 -5.64 -3.73
N TYR A 284 25.33 -5.79 -2.59
CA TYR A 284 26.73 -6.20 -2.52
C TYR A 284 26.97 -7.58 -3.14
N GLU A 285 26.08 -8.55 -2.89
CA GLU A 285 26.16 -9.88 -3.51
C GLU A 285 26.07 -9.82 -5.03
N CYS A 286 25.14 -9.03 -5.57
CA CYS A 286 25.02 -8.81 -7.01
C CYS A 286 26.28 -8.19 -7.61
N GLU A 287 26.83 -7.16 -6.96
CA GLU A 287 28.07 -6.49 -7.39
C GLU A 287 29.26 -7.45 -7.39
N LYS A 288 29.43 -8.23 -6.30
CA LYS A 288 30.52 -9.21 -6.18
C LYS A 288 30.45 -10.31 -7.24
N LYS A 289 29.24 -10.72 -7.62
CA LYS A 289 29.01 -11.74 -8.65
C LYS A 289 28.97 -11.19 -10.07
N GLY A 290 28.97 -9.87 -10.26
CA GLY A 290 28.76 -9.23 -11.56
C GLY A 290 27.37 -9.56 -12.17
N THR A 291 26.36 -9.77 -11.33
CA THR A 291 25.01 -10.17 -11.75
C THR A 291 23.99 -9.10 -11.36
N LYS A 292 22.84 -9.13 -12.07
CA LYS A 292 21.68 -8.31 -11.70
C LYS A 292 20.67 -9.16 -10.93
N MET A 293 19.89 -8.50 -10.05
CA MET A 293 18.74 -9.12 -9.44
C MET A 293 17.71 -9.47 -10.52
N LYS A 294 17.22 -10.69 -10.49
CA LYS A 294 16.19 -11.14 -11.44
C LYS A 294 14.81 -10.79 -10.91
N PRO A 295 13.86 -10.40 -11.79
CA PRO A 295 12.46 -10.31 -11.43
C PRO A 295 12.00 -11.62 -10.78
N GLN A 296 11.33 -11.51 -9.65
CA GLN A 296 10.74 -12.68 -8.98
C GLN A 296 9.22 -12.66 -9.21
N GLY A 297 8.66 -13.84 -9.45
CA GLY A 297 7.21 -14.05 -9.43
C GLY A 297 6.59 -13.78 -8.05
N ASP A 298 5.33 -14.19 -7.89
CA ASP A 298 4.60 -14.05 -6.62
C ASP A 298 5.38 -14.58 -5.42
N LEU A 299 5.15 -13.96 -4.27
CA LEU A 299 5.50 -14.56 -3.00
C LEU A 299 4.73 -15.89 -2.92
N LYS A 300 5.46 -17.00 -2.92
CA LYS A 300 4.86 -18.30 -2.61
C LYS A 300 4.39 -18.22 -1.17
N ALA A 301 3.07 -18.06 -1.00
CA ALA A 301 2.40 -18.02 0.29
C ALA A 301 2.46 -19.40 0.95
#